data_876091677d0cd092df536df5108840ac
#
_entry.id   876091677d0cd092df536df5108840ac
#
_cell.length_a   1.000
_cell.length_b   1.000
_cell.length_c   1.000
_cell.angle_alpha   90.00
_cell.angle_beta   90.00
_cell.angle_gamma   90.00
#
_symmetry.space_group_name_H-M   'P 1'
#
loop_
_entity.id
_entity.type
_entity.pdbx_description
1 polymer ?
#
loop_
_entity_poly.entity_id
_entity_poly.type
_entity_poly.pdbx_seq_one_letter_code
_entity_poly.pdbx_strand_id
1 'polypeptide(L)'
;DKTICALDKVSLRTLQNCMQSVFEDGPKRDRRLWLGDLRLQALANYETFKKNDLVKRCLYLFAGQTKDNGQVSACLFTEPEFIIDDTFLLDYSMFFGATLADYYAATGDMDTLKDLSACAYRQMEIAAESFDENDLIKNGDGFWAFIDWTEGLDKQAAMQGVYVYCAKKVQEIAGILGNKEKEAELKTEVKEKTEAARNYLLDSQSGLF
;
A
#
# COMPACT_ATOMS: atom_id res chain seq x y z
N ASP A 1 10.43 28.97 13.32
CA ASP A 1 9.10 29.32 13.88
C ASP A 1 8.77 28.38 15.05
N LYS A 2 8.36 28.96 16.21
CA LYS A 2 8.06 28.18 17.43
C LYS A 2 6.89 27.21 17.24
N THR A 3 5.90 27.58 16.43
CA THR A 3 4.74 26.75 16.13
C THR A 3 5.13 25.52 15.30
N ILE A 4 5.96 25.69 14.28
CA ILE A 4 6.49 24.58 13.48
C ILE A 4 7.29 23.61 14.36
N CYS A 5 8.17 24.14 15.22
CA CYS A 5 8.93 23.30 16.16
C CYS A 5 8.04 22.55 17.16
N ALA A 6 6.93 23.16 17.56
CA ALA A 6 5.96 22.49 18.46
C ALA A 6 5.20 21.38 17.72
N LEU A 7 4.75 21.63 16.49
CA LEU A 7 4.10 20.63 15.63
C LEU A 7 5.02 19.45 15.37
N ASP A 8 6.28 19.71 14.98
CA ASP A 8 7.29 18.67 14.75
C ASP A 8 7.46 17.77 15.98
N LYS A 9 7.66 18.35 17.17
CA LYS A 9 7.80 17.59 18.42
C LYS A 9 6.57 16.73 18.72
N VAL A 10 5.37 17.25 18.51
CA VAL A 10 4.12 16.50 18.76
C VAL A 10 3.99 15.36 17.76
N SER A 11 4.28 15.60 16.47
CA SER A 11 4.24 14.60 15.41
C SER A 11 5.22 13.45 15.68
N LEU A 12 6.47 13.76 16.03
CA LEU A 12 7.48 12.75 16.40
C LEU A 12 7.03 11.93 17.61
N ARG A 13 6.49 12.58 18.65
CA ARG A 13 5.98 11.88 19.82
C ARG A 13 4.78 10.99 19.48
N THR A 14 3.90 11.42 18.57
CA THR A 14 2.77 10.63 18.10
C THR A 14 3.26 9.39 17.38
N LEU A 15 4.19 9.54 16.43
CA LEU A 15 4.79 8.39 15.74
C LEU A 15 5.44 7.43 16.74
N GLN A 16 6.23 7.95 17.70
CA GLN A 16 6.88 7.13 18.72
C GLN A 16 5.87 6.32 19.55
N ASN A 17 4.72 6.89 19.87
CA ASN A 17 3.67 6.20 20.62
C ASN A 17 3.00 5.08 19.80
N CYS A 18 2.99 5.19 18.47
CA CYS A 18 2.49 4.15 17.56
C CYS A 18 3.52 3.03 17.32
N MET A 19 4.79 3.25 17.64
CA MET A 19 5.88 2.27 17.47
C MET A 19 5.94 1.32 18.68
N GLN A 20 5.12 0.28 18.65
CA GLN A 20 5.04 -0.75 19.69
C GLN A 20 5.69 -2.06 19.21
N SER A 21 5.05 -3.22 19.39
CA SER A 21 5.51 -4.49 18.77
C SER A 21 5.37 -4.47 17.25
N VAL A 22 4.51 -3.58 16.74
CA VAL A 22 4.30 -3.22 15.34
C VAL A 22 4.04 -1.70 15.29
N PHE A 23 3.83 -1.16 14.08
CA PHE A 23 3.25 0.18 13.95
C PHE A 23 1.74 0.10 14.17
N GLU A 24 1.27 0.60 15.31
CA GLU A 24 -0.15 0.59 15.65
C GLU A 24 -0.86 1.86 15.18
N ASP A 25 -2.01 1.71 14.54
CA ASP A 25 -3.00 2.77 14.51
C ASP A 25 -3.82 2.73 15.80
N GLY A 26 -4.04 3.89 16.40
CA GLY A 26 -4.81 4.02 17.61
C GLY A 26 -4.26 3.24 18.83
N PRO A 27 -3.00 3.46 19.29
CA PRO A 27 -2.40 2.70 20.40
C PRO A 27 -3.14 2.80 21.73
N LYS A 28 -4.07 3.77 21.85
CA LYS A 28 -4.99 3.91 22.99
C LYS A 28 -6.40 3.37 22.72
N ARG A 29 -6.65 2.84 21.55
CA ARG A 29 -7.96 2.42 21.08
C ARG A 29 -7.97 0.92 20.76
N ASP A 30 -7.70 0.53 19.52
CA ASP A 30 -7.82 -0.83 19.03
C ASP A 30 -6.47 -1.51 18.68
N ARG A 31 -5.38 -0.76 18.66
CA ARG A 31 -4.00 -1.25 18.49
C ARG A 31 -3.79 -2.11 17.26
N ARG A 32 -4.45 -1.76 16.16
CA ARG A 32 -4.36 -2.51 14.92
C ARG A 32 -3.15 -2.06 14.10
N LEU A 33 -2.50 -3.03 13.48
CA LEU A 33 -1.56 -2.74 12.40
C LEU A 33 -2.35 -2.62 11.09
N TRP A 34 -2.60 -1.39 10.63
CA TRP A 34 -3.21 -1.11 9.35
C TRP A 34 -2.15 -0.89 8.27
N LEU A 35 -2.32 -1.50 7.09
CA LEU A 35 -1.29 -1.46 6.04
C LEU A 35 -1.12 -0.07 5.42
N GLY A 36 -2.20 0.69 5.20
CA GLY A 36 -2.12 2.05 4.71
C GLY A 36 -1.42 2.99 5.70
N ASP A 37 -1.74 2.85 7.00
CA ASP A 37 -1.10 3.61 8.09
C ASP A 37 0.36 3.25 8.25
N LEU A 38 0.69 1.94 8.18
CA LEU A 38 2.08 1.45 8.21
C LEU A 38 2.94 2.18 7.18
N ARG A 39 2.44 2.33 5.95
CA ARG A 39 3.22 2.98 4.89
C ARG A 39 3.60 4.40 5.26
N LEU A 40 2.65 5.21 5.74
CA LEU A 40 2.90 6.60 6.13
C LEU A 40 3.82 6.69 7.35
N GLN A 41 3.60 5.83 8.35
CA GLN A 41 4.43 5.74 9.56
C GLN A 41 5.86 5.30 9.21
N ALA A 42 6.01 4.35 8.28
CA ALA A 42 7.32 3.89 7.81
C ALA A 42 8.10 5.00 7.09
N LEU A 43 7.43 5.75 6.18
CA LEU A 43 8.06 6.89 5.50
C LEU A 43 8.58 7.93 6.49
N ALA A 44 7.79 8.28 7.50
CA ALA A 44 8.22 9.19 8.56
C ALA A 44 9.34 8.58 9.43
N ASN A 45 9.29 7.27 9.71
CA ASN A 45 10.31 6.56 10.47
C ASN A 45 11.68 6.54 9.77
N TYR A 46 11.73 6.42 8.45
CA TYR A 46 13.00 6.40 7.70
C TYR A 46 13.78 7.70 7.87
N GLU A 47 13.09 8.83 7.99
CA GLU A 47 13.71 10.15 8.18
C GLU A 47 13.95 10.52 9.65
N THR A 48 13.35 9.78 10.60
CA THR A 48 13.36 10.14 12.03
C THR A 48 14.04 9.08 12.90
N PHE A 49 13.28 8.04 13.30
CA PHE A 49 13.73 7.03 14.28
C PHE A 49 14.60 5.93 13.67
N LYS A 50 14.47 5.68 12.37
CA LYS A 50 15.21 4.65 11.61
C LYS A 50 15.07 3.24 12.20
N LYS A 51 13.90 2.94 12.79
CA LYS A 51 13.57 1.62 13.31
C LYS A 51 13.08 0.70 12.18
N ASN A 52 13.99 0.37 11.26
CA ASN A 52 13.67 -0.34 10.03
C ASN A 52 13.27 -1.80 10.29
N ASP A 53 13.80 -2.42 11.36
CA ASP A 53 13.42 -3.77 11.77
C ASP A 53 11.94 -3.87 12.14
N LEU A 54 11.35 -2.78 12.68
CA LEU A 54 9.93 -2.74 12.97
C LEU A 54 9.08 -2.73 11.70
N VAL A 55 9.50 -2.00 10.66
CA VAL A 55 8.85 -2.01 9.34
C VAL A 55 8.97 -3.40 8.72
N LYS A 56 10.16 -3.99 8.74
CA LYS A 56 10.42 -5.36 8.27
C LYS A 56 9.48 -6.35 8.93
N ARG A 57 9.37 -6.32 10.25
CA ARG A 57 8.45 -7.17 11.01
C ARG A 57 7.01 -7.02 10.52
N CYS A 58 6.52 -5.79 10.33
CA CYS A 58 5.17 -5.54 9.86
C CYS A 58 4.93 -6.12 8.46
N LEU A 59 5.89 -5.97 7.54
CA LEU A 59 5.80 -6.55 6.19
C LEU A 59 5.72 -8.08 6.22
N TYR A 60 6.55 -8.75 7.02
CA TYR A 60 6.50 -10.21 7.16
C TYR A 60 5.19 -10.69 7.79
N LEU A 61 4.63 -9.94 8.74
CA LEU A 61 3.34 -10.27 9.34
C LEU A 61 2.20 -10.24 8.31
N PHE A 62 2.15 -9.24 7.44
CA PHE A 62 1.17 -9.19 6.36
C PHE A 62 1.38 -10.31 5.34
N ALA A 63 2.62 -10.56 4.91
CA ALA A 63 2.91 -11.59 3.92
C ALA A 63 2.70 -13.02 4.45
N GLY A 64 2.88 -13.22 5.76
CA GLY A 64 2.69 -14.52 6.42
C GLY A 64 1.23 -14.87 6.71
N GLN A 65 0.30 -13.91 6.54
CA GLN A 65 -1.12 -14.09 6.85
C GLN A 65 -2.00 -13.51 5.73
N THR A 66 -2.25 -14.32 4.71
CA THR A 66 -3.06 -13.95 3.56
C THR A 66 -4.33 -14.79 3.49
N LYS A 67 -5.31 -14.34 2.68
CA LYS A 67 -6.39 -15.21 2.22
C LYS A 67 -5.86 -16.37 1.38
N ASP A 68 -6.71 -17.37 1.13
CA ASP A 68 -6.39 -18.51 0.26
C ASP A 68 -5.96 -18.09 -1.15
N ASN A 69 -6.49 -16.97 -1.66
CA ASN A 69 -6.07 -16.40 -2.96
C ASN A 69 -4.76 -15.60 -2.90
N GLY A 70 -4.14 -15.45 -1.72
CA GLY A 70 -2.92 -14.69 -1.51
C GLY A 70 -3.11 -13.20 -1.22
N GLN A 71 -4.34 -12.69 -1.10
CA GLN A 71 -4.58 -11.29 -0.75
C GLN A 71 -4.19 -11.01 0.70
N VAL A 72 -3.39 -9.97 0.94
CA VAL A 72 -3.09 -9.48 2.28
C VAL A 72 -4.30 -8.75 2.87
N SER A 73 -4.51 -8.90 4.19
CA SER A 73 -5.57 -8.17 4.89
C SER A 73 -5.27 -6.67 4.97
N ALA A 74 -6.31 -5.86 5.18
CA ALA A 74 -6.13 -4.43 5.41
C ALA A 74 -5.48 -4.14 6.76
N CYS A 75 -5.78 -4.98 7.77
CA CYS A 75 -5.18 -4.87 9.09
C CYS A 75 -5.05 -6.24 9.78
N LEU A 76 -4.24 -6.28 10.82
CA LEU A 76 -4.10 -7.42 11.72
C LEU A 76 -3.92 -6.98 13.16
N PHE A 77 -4.29 -7.87 14.06
CA PHE A 77 -4.04 -7.75 15.49
C PHE A 77 -2.77 -8.53 15.85
N THR A 78 -2.02 -8.03 16.81
CA THR A 78 -0.84 -8.71 17.35
C THR A 78 -1.05 -9.19 18.79
N GLU A 79 -2.09 -8.72 19.44
CA GLU A 79 -2.46 -9.04 20.83
C GLU A 79 -3.97 -9.32 20.93
N PRO A 80 -4.41 -10.28 21.74
CA PRO A 80 -3.59 -11.26 22.49
C PRO A 80 -2.95 -12.36 21.61
N GLU A 81 -3.38 -12.47 20.35
CA GLU A 81 -2.88 -13.42 19.36
C GLU A 81 -2.73 -12.74 18.00
N PHE A 82 -1.89 -13.32 17.12
CA PHE A 82 -1.79 -12.87 15.74
C PHE A 82 -3.03 -13.33 14.96
N ILE A 83 -3.90 -12.37 14.64
CA ILE A 83 -5.14 -12.63 13.90
C ILE A 83 -5.26 -11.63 12.76
N ILE A 84 -5.49 -12.12 11.55
CA ILE A 84 -5.93 -11.26 10.45
C ILE A 84 -7.37 -10.83 10.71
N ASP A 85 -7.66 -9.57 10.45
CA ASP A 85 -9.04 -9.10 10.38
C ASP A 85 -9.68 -9.60 9.07
N ASP A 86 -10.98 -9.75 9.04
CA ASP A 86 -11.76 -10.09 7.84
C ASP A 86 -11.95 -8.90 6.88
N THR A 87 -11.36 -7.76 7.21
CA THR A 87 -11.36 -6.56 6.38
C THR A 87 -10.28 -6.66 5.29
N PHE A 88 -10.73 -6.77 4.05
CA PHE A 88 -9.84 -6.79 2.88
C PHE A 88 -10.16 -5.62 1.96
N LEU A 89 -9.25 -4.65 1.93
CA LEU A 89 -9.35 -3.45 1.12
C LEU A 89 -8.37 -3.54 -0.04
N LEU A 90 -8.86 -3.37 -1.27
CA LEU A 90 -8.04 -3.56 -2.47
C LEU A 90 -6.91 -2.54 -2.58
N ASP A 91 -7.18 -1.27 -2.25
CA ASP A 91 -6.18 -0.21 -2.19
C ASP A 91 -5.08 -0.52 -1.15
N TYR A 92 -5.46 -1.01 0.04
CA TYR A 92 -4.48 -1.41 1.06
C TYR A 92 -3.65 -2.61 0.62
N SER A 93 -4.26 -3.62 0.01
CA SER A 93 -3.54 -4.77 -0.53
C SER A 93 -2.46 -4.33 -1.53
N MET A 94 -2.78 -3.42 -2.44
CA MET A 94 -1.82 -2.87 -3.40
C MET A 94 -0.68 -2.10 -2.72
N PHE A 95 -0.95 -1.39 -1.62
CA PHE A 95 0.08 -0.66 -0.87
C PHE A 95 1.14 -1.56 -0.25
N PHE A 96 0.92 -2.87 -0.12
CA PHE A 96 1.97 -3.80 0.32
C PHE A 96 3.20 -3.70 -0.58
N GLY A 97 3.02 -3.76 -1.89
CA GLY A 97 4.12 -3.64 -2.86
C GLY A 97 4.83 -2.29 -2.80
N ALA A 98 4.06 -1.20 -2.67
CA ALA A 98 4.64 0.14 -2.53
C ALA A 98 5.43 0.28 -1.22
N THR A 99 4.93 -0.26 -0.11
CA THR A 99 5.62 -0.25 1.20
C THR A 99 6.90 -1.06 1.16
N LEU A 100 6.91 -2.20 0.48
CA LEU A 100 8.11 -3.03 0.28
C LEU A 100 9.16 -2.30 -0.56
N ALA A 101 8.76 -1.61 -1.63
CA ALA A 101 9.66 -0.81 -2.45
C ALA A 101 10.27 0.36 -1.66
N ASP A 102 9.45 1.07 -0.88
CA ASP A 102 9.90 2.17 -0.01
C ASP A 102 10.85 1.66 1.09
N TYR A 103 10.58 0.47 1.67
CA TYR A 103 11.47 -0.19 2.63
C TYR A 103 12.84 -0.51 2.02
N TYR A 104 12.85 -1.12 0.83
CA TYR A 104 14.10 -1.42 0.13
C TYR A 104 14.88 -0.15 -0.20
N ALA A 105 14.22 0.89 -0.68
CA ALA A 105 14.85 2.17 -0.99
C ALA A 105 15.54 2.79 0.24
N ALA A 106 14.94 2.63 1.42
CA ALA A 106 15.48 3.15 2.68
C ALA A 106 16.59 2.30 3.29
N THR A 107 16.62 0.99 3.02
CA THR A 107 17.49 0.05 3.74
C THR A 107 18.52 -0.68 2.88
N GLY A 108 18.23 -0.89 1.59
CA GLY A 108 19.01 -1.77 0.72
C GLY A 108 18.89 -3.26 1.06
N ASP A 109 17.91 -3.67 1.89
CA ASP A 109 17.71 -5.06 2.33
C ASP A 109 17.20 -5.95 1.18
N MET A 110 18.14 -6.46 0.41
CA MET A 110 17.90 -7.30 -0.76
C MET A 110 17.26 -8.65 -0.40
N ASP A 111 17.55 -9.19 0.77
CA ASP A 111 17.02 -10.49 1.18
C ASP A 111 15.51 -10.35 1.48
N THR A 112 15.10 -9.33 2.22
CA THR A 112 13.68 -9.05 2.44
C THR A 112 12.96 -8.74 1.12
N LEU A 113 13.59 -8.00 0.21
CA LEU A 113 12.98 -7.71 -1.10
C LEU A 113 12.71 -8.99 -1.89
N LYS A 114 13.67 -9.93 -1.93
CA LYS A 114 13.51 -11.22 -2.60
C LYS A 114 12.42 -12.08 -1.95
N ASP A 115 12.44 -12.19 -0.63
CA ASP A 115 11.51 -13.03 0.12
C ASP A 115 10.04 -12.59 -0.09
N LEU A 116 9.81 -11.27 -0.14
CA LEU A 116 8.46 -10.71 -0.15
C LEU A 116 7.95 -10.28 -1.55
N SER A 117 8.81 -10.34 -2.57
CA SER A 117 8.45 -9.91 -3.93
C SER A 117 7.28 -10.68 -4.53
N ALA A 118 7.20 -11.99 -4.31
CA ALA A 118 6.09 -12.81 -4.79
C ALA A 118 4.74 -12.37 -4.19
N CYS A 119 4.72 -12.00 -2.91
CA CYS A 119 3.54 -11.44 -2.27
C CYS A 119 3.15 -10.09 -2.92
N ALA A 120 4.12 -9.22 -3.19
CA ALA A 120 3.87 -7.94 -3.86
C ALA A 120 3.30 -8.11 -5.28
N TYR A 121 3.85 -9.04 -6.07
CA TYR A 121 3.32 -9.37 -7.40
C TYR A 121 1.88 -9.87 -7.31
N ARG A 122 1.61 -10.76 -6.35
CA ARG A 122 0.27 -11.33 -6.17
C ARG A 122 -0.79 -10.27 -5.87
N GLN A 123 -0.46 -9.21 -5.11
CA GLN A 123 -1.42 -8.12 -4.86
C GLN A 123 -1.80 -7.38 -6.15
N MET A 124 -0.87 -7.18 -7.06
CA MET A 124 -1.16 -6.55 -8.36
C MET A 124 -1.99 -7.45 -9.26
N GLU A 125 -1.72 -8.77 -9.28
CA GLU A 125 -2.51 -9.75 -10.03
C GLU A 125 -3.96 -9.78 -9.54
N ILE A 126 -4.19 -9.79 -8.23
CA ILE A 126 -5.54 -9.74 -7.64
C ILE A 126 -6.25 -8.43 -8.02
N ALA A 127 -5.53 -7.30 -7.97
CA ALA A 127 -6.11 -6.02 -8.34
C ALA A 127 -6.46 -5.95 -9.84
N ALA A 128 -5.67 -6.61 -10.69
CA ALA A 128 -5.91 -6.67 -12.14
C ALA A 128 -7.24 -7.35 -12.49
N GLU A 129 -7.74 -8.27 -11.64
CA GLU A 129 -9.06 -8.93 -11.82
C GLU A 129 -10.25 -7.95 -11.68
N SER A 130 -10.00 -6.74 -11.16
CA SER A 130 -11.03 -5.72 -10.88
C SER A 130 -11.22 -4.71 -12.03
N PHE A 131 -10.55 -4.90 -13.17
CA PHE A 131 -10.69 -4.05 -14.35
C PHE A 131 -11.83 -4.51 -15.26
N ASP A 132 -12.41 -3.58 -15.99
CA ASP A 132 -13.40 -3.81 -17.04
C ASP A 132 -12.74 -3.91 -18.42
N GLU A 133 -13.56 -4.03 -19.47
CA GLU A 133 -13.13 -4.12 -20.87
C GLU A 133 -12.48 -2.83 -21.42
N ASN A 134 -12.61 -1.71 -20.70
CA ASN A 134 -12.00 -0.42 -21.05
C ASN A 134 -10.70 -0.14 -20.27
N ASP A 135 -10.18 -1.13 -19.56
CA ASP A 135 -9.03 -0.97 -18.67
C ASP A 135 -9.27 0.02 -17.52
N LEU A 136 -10.52 0.16 -17.09
CA LEU A 136 -10.90 0.94 -15.93
C LEU A 136 -11.20 0.04 -14.74
N ILE A 137 -10.67 0.41 -13.57
CA ILE A 137 -11.02 -0.30 -12.34
C ILE A 137 -12.51 -0.10 -12.05
N LYS A 138 -13.23 -1.19 -11.73
CA LYS A 138 -14.66 -1.13 -11.44
C LYS A 138 -14.92 -0.27 -10.21
N ASN A 139 -16.03 0.47 -10.21
CA ASN A 139 -16.37 1.37 -9.12
C ASN A 139 -17.09 0.61 -7.97
N GLY A 140 -16.33 -0.18 -7.21
CA GLY A 140 -16.80 -0.88 -6.01
C GLY A 140 -17.49 -2.22 -6.24
N ASP A 141 -17.70 -2.65 -7.49
CA ASP A 141 -18.33 -3.93 -7.78
C ASP A 141 -17.35 -5.09 -7.59
N GLY A 142 -17.60 -5.91 -6.57
CA GLY A 142 -16.86 -7.14 -6.31
C GLY A 142 -15.62 -6.98 -5.41
N PHE A 143 -15.29 -5.78 -4.92
CA PHE A 143 -14.22 -5.55 -3.96
C PHE A 143 -14.52 -4.38 -3.01
N TRP A 144 -13.78 -4.31 -1.94
CA TRP A 144 -13.81 -3.22 -0.97
C TRP A 144 -12.59 -2.31 -1.14
N ALA A 145 -12.80 -0.98 -1.08
CA ALA A 145 -11.74 0.04 -1.09
C ALA A 145 -12.03 1.11 -0.05
N PHE A 146 -10.99 1.54 0.64
CA PHE A 146 -11.12 2.64 1.61
C PHE A 146 -11.18 3.98 0.89
N ILE A 147 -10.11 4.41 0.28
CA ILE A 147 -9.88 5.76 -0.32
C ILE A 147 -10.28 6.88 0.64
N ASP A 148 -11.56 6.96 1.03
CA ASP A 148 -12.12 7.95 1.96
C ASP A 148 -13.37 7.39 2.67
N TRP A 149 -13.72 7.99 3.82
CA TRP A 149 -14.91 7.68 4.61
C TRP A 149 -16.19 8.30 4.08
N THR A 150 -16.11 9.21 3.11
CA THR A 150 -17.27 9.91 2.55
C THR A 150 -18.20 8.92 1.83
N GLU A 151 -19.46 8.86 2.27
CA GLU A 151 -20.49 8.04 1.63
C GLU A 151 -20.84 8.59 0.23
N GLY A 152 -21.07 7.69 -0.73
CA GLY A 152 -21.44 8.04 -2.09
C GLY A 152 -20.32 8.62 -2.95
N LEU A 153 -19.08 8.59 -2.47
CA LEU A 153 -17.92 9.03 -3.23
C LEU A 153 -17.68 8.10 -4.42
N ASP A 154 -17.56 8.67 -5.60
CA ASP A 154 -17.01 7.96 -6.75
C ASP A 154 -15.50 7.75 -6.53
N LYS A 155 -15.10 6.52 -6.33
CA LYS A 155 -13.71 6.15 -6.02
C LYS A 155 -12.92 5.69 -7.24
N GLN A 156 -13.54 5.62 -8.42
CA GLN A 156 -12.95 4.98 -9.60
C GLN A 156 -11.62 5.63 -10.02
N ALA A 157 -11.61 6.96 -10.20
CA ALA A 157 -10.40 7.66 -10.60
C ALA A 157 -9.28 7.55 -9.56
N ALA A 158 -9.63 7.64 -8.26
CA ALA A 158 -8.67 7.49 -7.17
C ALA A 158 -8.08 6.08 -7.13
N MET A 159 -8.92 5.03 -7.24
CA MET A 159 -8.49 3.64 -7.29
C MET A 159 -7.61 3.34 -8.50
N GLN A 160 -7.95 3.89 -9.67
CA GLN A 160 -7.13 3.81 -10.88
C GLN A 160 -5.74 4.41 -10.64
N GLY A 161 -5.68 5.57 -10.00
CA GLY A 161 -4.43 6.23 -9.63
C GLY A 161 -3.60 5.42 -8.64
N VAL A 162 -4.24 4.82 -7.63
CA VAL A 162 -3.58 3.92 -6.66
C VAL A 162 -2.99 2.69 -7.37
N TYR A 163 -3.75 2.06 -8.26
CA TYR A 163 -3.25 0.92 -9.04
C TYR A 163 -2.00 1.30 -9.84
N VAL A 164 -2.07 2.36 -10.65
CA VAL A 164 -0.95 2.81 -11.48
C VAL A 164 0.28 3.14 -10.63
N TYR A 165 0.08 3.79 -9.49
CA TYR A 165 1.16 4.11 -8.56
C TYR A 165 1.82 2.84 -8.00
N CYS A 166 1.03 1.89 -7.48
CA CYS A 166 1.53 0.66 -6.90
C CYS A 166 2.18 -0.25 -7.95
N ALA A 167 1.59 -0.35 -9.15
CA ALA A 167 2.17 -1.10 -10.27
C ALA A 167 3.55 -0.57 -10.67
N LYS A 168 3.77 0.76 -10.69
CA LYS A 168 5.10 1.35 -10.90
C LYS A 168 6.09 0.93 -9.82
N LYS A 169 5.68 0.94 -8.55
CA LYS A 169 6.53 0.51 -7.44
C LYS A 169 6.90 -0.98 -7.51
N VAL A 170 5.94 -1.81 -7.87
CA VAL A 170 6.18 -3.25 -8.04
C VAL A 170 6.99 -3.55 -9.30
N GLN A 171 6.84 -2.76 -10.37
CA GLN A 171 7.71 -2.79 -11.54
C GLN A 171 9.17 -2.48 -11.17
N GLU A 172 9.41 -1.46 -10.32
CA GLU A 172 10.76 -1.14 -9.80
C GLU A 172 11.36 -2.35 -9.07
N ILE A 173 10.58 -3.05 -8.22
CA ILE A 173 11.01 -4.28 -7.54
C ILE A 173 11.43 -5.35 -8.57
N ALA A 174 10.59 -5.59 -9.59
CA ALA A 174 10.89 -6.58 -10.62
C ALA A 174 12.20 -6.25 -11.36
N GLY A 175 12.42 -4.97 -11.69
CA GLY A 175 13.65 -4.49 -12.32
C GLY A 175 14.89 -4.70 -11.45
N ILE A 176 14.82 -4.38 -10.16
CA ILE A 176 15.90 -4.58 -9.19
C ILE A 176 16.26 -6.06 -9.05
N LEU A 177 15.25 -6.94 -9.03
CA LEU A 177 15.44 -8.40 -8.93
C LEU A 177 15.82 -9.06 -10.25
N GLY A 178 15.85 -8.33 -11.36
CA GLY A 178 16.15 -8.86 -12.69
C GLY A 178 15.04 -9.71 -13.29
N ASN A 179 13.82 -9.65 -12.77
CA ASN A 179 12.65 -10.33 -13.33
C ASN A 179 12.10 -9.55 -14.53
N LYS A 180 12.72 -9.77 -15.69
CA LYS A 180 12.40 -9.02 -16.92
C LYS A 180 11.00 -9.25 -17.46
N GLU A 181 10.44 -10.44 -17.22
CA GLU A 181 9.08 -10.78 -17.64
C GLU A 181 8.05 -9.94 -16.85
N LYS A 182 8.13 -9.99 -15.52
CA LYS A 182 7.21 -9.23 -14.64
C LYS A 182 7.43 -7.72 -14.79
N GLU A 183 8.66 -7.27 -15.00
CA GLU A 183 8.96 -5.85 -15.27
C GLU A 183 8.27 -5.37 -16.56
N ALA A 184 8.31 -6.15 -17.65
CA ALA A 184 7.69 -5.82 -18.92
C ALA A 184 6.15 -5.87 -18.85
N GLU A 185 5.60 -6.89 -18.18
CA GLU A 185 4.16 -7.03 -17.92
C GLU A 185 3.62 -5.78 -17.22
N LEU A 186 4.16 -5.46 -16.03
CA LEU A 186 3.72 -4.31 -15.25
C LEU A 186 3.93 -2.97 -15.97
N LYS A 187 4.99 -2.86 -16.78
CA LYS A 187 5.20 -1.67 -17.62
C LYS A 187 4.09 -1.47 -18.64
N THR A 188 3.62 -2.56 -19.23
CA THR A 188 2.52 -2.55 -20.19
C THR A 188 1.23 -2.15 -19.48
N GLU A 189 0.90 -2.79 -18.37
CA GLU A 189 -0.28 -2.46 -17.55
C GLU A 189 -0.30 -1.00 -17.11
N VAL A 190 0.82 -0.48 -16.58
CA VAL A 190 0.94 0.93 -16.19
C VAL A 190 0.59 1.86 -17.35
N LYS A 191 1.07 1.54 -18.57
CA LYS A 191 0.79 2.34 -19.76
C LYS A 191 -0.71 2.30 -20.10
N GLU A 192 -1.27 1.10 -20.24
CA GLU A 192 -2.67 0.88 -20.64
C GLU A 192 -3.63 1.52 -19.62
N LYS A 193 -3.44 1.27 -18.32
CA LYS A 193 -4.30 1.82 -17.27
C LYS A 193 -4.17 3.35 -17.14
N THR A 194 -3.00 3.92 -17.45
CA THR A 194 -2.81 5.37 -17.51
C THR A 194 -3.50 5.99 -18.74
N GLU A 195 -3.43 5.33 -19.89
CA GLU A 195 -4.12 5.78 -21.11
C GLU A 195 -5.64 5.70 -20.94
N ALA A 196 -6.15 4.61 -20.37
CA ALA A 196 -7.56 4.45 -20.05
C ALA A 196 -8.06 5.58 -19.10
N ALA A 197 -7.34 5.86 -18.02
CA ALA A 197 -7.70 6.96 -17.12
C ALA A 197 -7.81 8.31 -17.85
N ARG A 198 -6.86 8.63 -18.73
CA ARG A 198 -6.88 9.87 -19.51
C ARG A 198 -8.04 9.94 -20.49
N ASN A 199 -8.40 8.81 -21.10
CA ASN A 199 -9.44 8.76 -22.11
C ASN A 199 -10.85 8.83 -21.53
N TYR A 200 -11.05 8.26 -20.34
CA TYR A 200 -12.38 8.03 -19.79
C TYR A 200 -12.67 8.77 -18.48
N LEU A 201 -11.65 9.09 -17.67
CA LEU A 201 -11.85 9.68 -16.35
C LEU A 201 -11.44 11.15 -16.28
N LEU A 202 -10.66 11.65 -17.25
CA LEU A 202 -10.25 13.05 -17.28
C LEU A 202 -11.39 13.92 -17.80
N ASP A 203 -11.88 14.86 -16.99
CA ASP A 203 -12.80 15.90 -17.46
C ASP A 203 -12.03 16.92 -18.31
N SER A 204 -12.37 16.96 -19.60
CA SER A 204 -11.72 17.86 -20.56
C SER A 204 -11.96 19.34 -20.31
N GLN A 205 -12.98 19.72 -19.54
CA GLN A 205 -13.30 21.11 -19.22
C GLN A 205 -12.52 21.63 -18.03
N SER A 206 -12.47 20.85 -16.95
CA SER A 206 -11.75 21.22 -15.72
C SER A 206 -10.27 20.77 -15.72
N GLY A 207 -9.93 19.78 -16.53
CA GLY A 207 -8.61 19.14 -16.51
C GLY A 207 -8.37 18.27 -15.27
N LEU A 208 -9.41 17.89 -14.55
CA LEU A 208 -9.36 17.05 -13.35
C LEU A 208 -9.87 15.63 -13.63
N PHE A 209 -9.43 14.69 -12.78
CA PHE A 209 -9.92 13.31 -12.74
C PHE A 209 -11.05 13.15 -11.74
#